data_2e5f37420c969f1f032d3c0b131e4941
#
_entry.id   2e5f37420c969f1f032d3c0b131e4941
#
_cell.length_a   1.000
_cell.length_b   1.000
_cell.length_c   1.000
_cell.angle_alpha   90.00
_cell.angle_beta   90.00
_cell.angle_gamma   90.00
#
_symmetry.space_group_name_H-M   'P 1'
#
loop_
_entity.id
_entity.type
_entity.pdbx_description
1 polymer ?
#
loop_
_entity_poly.entity_id
_entity_poly.type
_entity_poly.pdbx_seq_one_letter_code
_entity_poly.pdbx_strand_id
1 'polypeptide(L)'
;MFCNIIVTRPFDHAFTYEIKKGQIIKEGSVVGVPFGKTKDQIGMVVQLMDKPLQTKNYTIKSIETIYESIVLEKTTIKFIKWISEYTLSPIGLVLKLFLVNKKIISYKNIEIKEFFFNPNFVTLNKDQKKASDIIKKMLLKVSPPFVLEG
;
A
#
# COMPACT_ATOMS: atom_id res chain seq x y z
N MET A 1 -2.76 12.34 19.78
CA MET A 1 -1.83 11.50 19.00
C MET A 1 -1.76 12.02 17.57
N PHE A 2 -0.61 11.96 16.93
CA PHE A 2 -0.40 12.49 15.58
C PHE A 2 0.25 11.44 14.69
N CYS A 3 0.20 11.66 13.38
CA CYS A 3 0.89 10.81 12.42
C CYS A 3 1.39 11.62 11.22
N ASN A 4 2.43 11.11 10.59
CA ASN A 4 2.94 11.59 9.32
C ASN A 4 2.32 10.77 8.19
N ILE A 5 1.79 11.45 7.18
CA ILE A 5 1.07 10.85 6.05
C ILE A 5 1.70 11.30 4.74
N ILE A 6 2.03 10.34 3.87
CA ILE A 6 2.35 10.60 2.47
C ILE A 6 1.03 10.62 1.71
N VAL A 7 0.72 11.76 1.07
CA VAL A 7 -0.49 11.92 0.24
C VAL A 7 -0.21 11.53 -1.21
N THR A 8 -1.23 11.03 -1.93
CA THR A 8 -1.10 10.64 -3.35
C THR A 8 -1.05 11.87 -4.28
N ARG A 9 -0.09 12.76 -4.02
CA ARG A 9 0.20 14.01 -4.73
C ARG A 9 1.71 14.12 -4.96
N PRO A 10 2.18 15.00 -5.86
CA PRO A 10 3.60 15.12 -6.23
C PRO A 10 4.45 15.80 -5.14
N PHE A 11 4.51 15.15 -3.97
CA PHE A 11 5.34 15.58 -2.84
C PHE A 11 6.28 14.47 -2.41
N ASP A 12 7.50 14.85 -2.01
CA ASP A 12 8.54 13.94 -1.52
C ASP A 12 8.58 13.83 0.01
N HIS A 13 7.69 14.51 0.69
CA HIS A 13 7.62 14.55 2.15
C HIS A 13 6.24 14.19 2.67
N ALA A 14 6.20 13.78 3.93
CA ALA A 14 4.97 13.50 4.64
C ALA A 14 4.41 14.78 5.29
N PHE A 15 3.11 14.79 5.50
CA PHE A 15 2.39 15.86 6.20
C PHE A 15 1.86 15.35 7.52
N THR A 16 1.90 16.18 8.57
CA THR A 16 1.44 15.82 9.92
C THR A 16 -0.06 16.05 10.03
N TYR A 17 -0.76 15.02 10.55
CA TYR A 17 -2.18 15.05 10.86
C TYR A 17 -2.47 14.58 12.27
N GLU A 18 -3.58 15.03 12.82
CA GLU A 18 -4.08 14.60 14.11
C GLU A 18 -4.92 13.33 13.97
N ILE A 19 -4.72 12.38 14.90
CA ILE A 19 -5.54 11.18 15.06
C ILE A 19 -6.59 11.48 16.12
N LYS A 20 -7.87 11.43 15.73
CA LYS A 20 -9.00 11.66 16.66
C LYS A 20 -9.10 10.52 17.68
N LYS A 21 -9.64 10.83 18.85
CA LYS A 21 -9.90 9.83 19.90
C LYS A 21 -10.82 8.72 19.36
N GLY A 22 -10.43 7.47 19.56
CA GLY A 22 -11.18 6.29 19.09
C GLY A 22 -10.78 5.78 17.70
N GLN A 23 -9.94 6.49 16.95
CA GLN A 23 -9.41 5.99 15.69
C GLN A 23 -8.25 5.01 15.94
N ILE A 24 -8.33 3.81 15.32
CA ILE A 24 -7.26 2.80 15.38
C ILE A 24 -6.47 2.89 14.08
N ILE A 25 -5.25 3.37 14.19
CA ILE A 25 -4.36 3.63 13.04
C ILE A 25 -2.99 3.04 13.32
N LYS A 26 -2.36 2.44 12.32
CA LYS A 26 -0.99 1.93 12.37
C LYS A 26 -0.20 2.37 11.13
N GLU A 27 1.10 2.18 11.13
CA GLU A 27 1.93 2.38 9.94
C GLU A 27 1.42 1.50 8.79
N GLY A 28 1.32 2.06 7.59
CA GLY A 28 0.73 1.43 6.43
C GLY A 28 -0.78 1.59 6.30
N SER A 29 -1.49 2.11 7.32
CA SER A 29 -2.91 2.41 7.21
C SER A 29 -3.17 3.40 6.09
N VAL A 30 -4.19 3.10 5.25
CA VAL A 30 -4.65 4.01 4.19
C VAL A 30 -5.76 4.87 4.73
N VAL A 31 -5.64 6.18 4.54
CA VAL A 31 -6.54 7.18 5.12
C VAL A 31 -6.93 8.24 4.11
N GLY A 32 -8.06 8.88 4.37
CA GLY A 32 -8.52 10.09 3.68
C GLY A 32 -8.31 11.32 4.56
N VAL A 33 -7.64 12.32 4.02
CA VAL A 33 -7.29 13.54 4.73
C VAL A 33 -7.68 14.80 3.96
N PRO A 34 -8.01 15.90 4.64
CA PRO A 34 -8.25 17.16 3.99
C PRO A 34 -6.91 17.77 3.50
N PHE A 35 -6.79 17.96 2.19
CA PHE A 35 -5.58 18.49 1.56
C PHE A 35 -5.91 19.57 0.53
N GLY A 36 -5.46 20.79 0.75
CA GLY A 36 -5.83 21.94 -0.06
C GLY A 36 -7.35 22.13 -0.10
N LYS A 37 -7.93 22.11 -1.31
CA LYS A 37 -9.38 22.15 -1.55
C LYS A 37 -10.05 20.77 -1.54
N THR A 38 -9.28 19.70 -1.49
CA THR A 38 -9.79 18.31 -1.50
C THR A 38 -10.10 17.89 -0.06
N LYS A 39 -11.33 17.46 0.20
CA LYS A 39 -11.76 17.00 1.54
C LYS A 39 -11.24 15.61 1.88
N ASP A 40 -11.13 14.73 0.89
CA ASP A 40 -10.76 13.31 1.07
C ASP A 40 -9.63 12.92 0.11
N GLN A 41 -8.42 13.44 0.38
CA GLN A 41 -7.21 13.05 -0.33
C GLN A 41 -6.66 11.77 0.26
N ILE A 42 -6.49 10.75 -0.57
CA ILE A 42 -5.91 9.47 -0.13
C ILE A 42 -4.45 9.67 0.25
N GLY A 43 -4.07 9.07 1.36
CA GLY A 43 -2.69 9.00 1.84
C GLY A 43 -2.42 7.72 2.63
N MET A 44 -1.16 7.49 2.93
CA MET A 44 -0.66 6.38 3.73
C MET A 44 0.07 6.89 4.96
N VAL A 45 -0.24 6.32 6.11
CA VAL A 45 0.46 6.60 7.37
C VAL A 45 1.84 5.97 7.35
N VAL A 46 2.89 6.77 7.54
CA VAL A 46 4.29 6.32 7.55
C VAL A 46 4.92 6.32 8.93
N GLN A 47 4.35 7.08 9.86
CA GLN A 47 4.89 7.20 11.22
C GLN A 47 3.80 7.67 12.19
N LEU A 48 3.80 7.11 13.39
CA LEU A 48 2.97 7.57 14.51
C LEU A 48 3.81 8.38 15.49
N MET A 49 3.20 9.41 16.10
CA MET A 49 3.89 10.34 17.02
C MET A 49 2.95 10.77 18.14
N ASP A 50 3.50 10.94 19.35
CA ASP A 50 2.73 11.47 20.47
C ASP A 50 2.56 12.98 20.41
N LYS A 51 3.59 13.67 19.90
CA LYS A 51 3.60 15.14 19.72
C LYS A 51 3.92 15.49 18.30
N PRO A 52 3.32 16.55 17.72
CA PRO A 52 3.68 17.01 16.40
C PRO A 52 5.12 17.54 16.40
N LEU A 53 5.82 17.31 15.31
CA LEU A 53 7.05 18.06 15.04
C LEU A 53 6.70 19.54 15.05
N GLN A 54 7.47 20.37 15.78
CA GLN A 54 7.17 21.79 15.99
C GLN A 54 6.76 22.48 14.69
N THR A 55 5.49 22.84 14.61
CA THR A 55 4.91 23.50 13.44
C THR A 55 4.78 24.97 13.73
N LYS A 56 5.74 25.73 13.26
CA LYS A 56 5.57 27.19 13.22
C LYS A 56 4.52 27.50 12.13
N ASN A 57 3.37 28.01 12.54
CA ASN A 57 2.40 28.72 11.70
C ASN A 57 1.38 27.95 10.82
N TYR A 58 1.05 26.68 11.06
CA TYR A 58 -0.12 26.08 10.38
C TYR A 58 -1.01 25.25 11.32
N THR A 59 -2.29 25.22 11.02
CA THR A 59 -3.26 24.43 11.77
C THR A 59 -3.17 22.97 11.33
N ILE A 60 -2.86 22.07 12.27
CA ILE A 60 -2.87 20.63 12.01
C ILE A 60 -4.33 20.19 11.82
N LYS A 61 -4.62 19.57 10.68
CA LYS A 61 -5.92 18.99 10.38
C LYS A 61 -5.99 17.54 10.87
N SER A 62 -7.21 17.06 11.12
CA SER A 62 -7.44 15.69 11.56
C SER A 62 -7.71 14.77 10.37
N ILE A 63 -7.45 13.45 10.55
CA ILE A 63 -7.86 12.40 9.61
C ILE A 63 -9.39 12.34 9.57
N GLU A 64 -9.97 12.30 8.36
CA GLU A 64 -11.42 12.23 8.16
C GLU A 64 -11.90 10.80 7.94
N THR A 65 -11.18 10.02 7.13
CA THR A 65 -11.59 8.67 6.73
C THR A 65 -10.48 7.66 7.01
N ILE A 66 -10.82 6.47 7.47
CA ILE A 66 -9.91 5.33 7.58
C ILE A 66 -10.43 4.24 6.64
N TYR A 67 -9.58 3.76 5.73
CA TYR A 67 -9.88 2.66 4.83
C TYR A 67 -9.40 1.35 5.45
N GLU A 68 -10.25 0.74 6.29
CA GLU A 68 -9.91 -0.45 7.09
C GLU A 68 -9.57 -1.67 6.25
N SER A 69 -10.09 -1.75 5.02
CA SER A 69 -9.89 -2.88 4.11
C SER A 69 -8.46 -3.03 3.61
N ILE A 70 -7.63 -1.98 3.71
CA ILE A 70 -6.28 -1.98 3.16
C ILE A 70 -5.29 -1.40 4.16
N VAL A 71 -4.29 -2.21 4.48
CA VAL A 71 -3.09 -1.79 5.19
C VAL A 71 -1.88 -2.23 4.36
N LEU A 72 -1.04 -1.28 3.98
CA LEU A 72 0.18 -1.59 3.24
C LEU A 72 1.23 -2.18 4.18
N GLU A 73 1.73 -3.35 3.83
CA GLU A 73 2.77 -4.02 4.60
C GLU A 73 4.13 -3.31 4.49
N LYS A 74 5.01 -3.55 5.46
CA LYS A 74 6.36 -2.96 5.49
C LYS A 74 7.18 -3.24 4.22
N THR A 75 7.01 -4.42 3.62
CA THR A 75 7.64 -4.80 2.35
C THR A 75 7.17 -3.92 1.21
N THR A 76 5.87 -3.69 1.10
CA THR A 76 5.27 -2.79 0.09
C THR A 76 5.73 -1.35 0.29
N ILE A 77 5.80 -0.86 1.53
CA ILE A 77 6.28 0.49 1.85
C ILE A 77 7.75 0.65 1.44
N LYS A 78 8.61 -0.34 1.73
CA LYS A 78 10.01 -0.35 1.28
C LYS A 78 10.12 -0.34 -0.24
N PHE A 79 9.27 -1.10 -0.92
CA PHE A 79 9.26 -1.16 -2.38
C PHE A 79 8.83 0.19 -3.00
N ILE A 80 7.81 0.84 -2.45
CA ILE A 80 7.39 2.20 -2.86
C ILE A 80 8.55 3.20 -2.72
N LYS A 81 9.26 3.18 -1.60
CA LYS A 81 10.42 4.03 -1.35
C LYS A 81 11.53 3.75 -2.38
N TRP A 82 11.86 2.49 -2.59
CA TRP A 82 12.87 2.10 -3.57
C TRP A 82 12.52 2.55 -4.99
N ILE A 83 11.27 2.38 -5.43
CA ILE A 83 10.83 2.89 -6.74
C ILE A 83 11.02 4.41 -6.82
N SER A 84 10.60 5.15 -5.79
CA SER A 84 10.73 6.61 -5.73
C SER A 84 12.19 7.04 -5.87
N GLU A 85 13.09 6.42 -5.14
CA GLU A 85 14.54 6.69 -5.19
C GLU A 85 15.14 6.31 -6.55
N TYR A 86 14.81 5.12 -7.07
CA TYR A 86 15.33 4.61 -8.34
C TYR A 86 14.87 5.45 -9.54
N THR A 87 13.61 5.89 -9.55
CA THR A 87 13.03 6.66 -10.66
C THR A 87 13.13 8.17 -10.48
N LEU A 88 13.66 8.64 -9.35
CA LEU A 88 13.68 10.07 -8.97
C LEU A 88 12.27 10.71 -9.01
N SER A 89 11.24 9.91 -8.76
CA SER A 89 9.84 10.35 -8.79
C SER A 89 9.34 10.66 -7.39
N PRO A 90 8.54 11.73 -7.20
CA PRO A 90 7.94 12.04 -5.90
C PRO A 90 7.22 10.83 -5.32
N ILE A 91 7.52 10.49 -4.06
CA ILE A 91 6.98 9.29 -3.40
C ILE A 91 5.45 9.28 -3.37
N GLY A 92 4.80 10.44 -3.30
CA GLY A 92 3.35 10.56 -3.36
C GLY A 92 2.77 10.16 -4.72
N LEU A 93 3.50 10.35 -5.84
CA LEU A 93 3.09 9.85 -7.16
C LEU A 93 3.28 8.35 -7.27
N VAL A 94 4.38 7.81 -6.74
CA VAL A 94 4.60 6.37 -6.70
C VAL A 94 3.49 5.70 -5.87
N LEU A 95 3.19 6.23 -4.68
CA LEU A 95 2.09 5.73 -3.84
C LEU A 95 0.75 5.74 -4.59
N LYS A 96 0.51 6.75 -5.44
CA LYS A 96 -0.71 6.84 -6.25
C LYS A 96 -0.87 5.63 -7.19
N LEU A 97 0.20 5.03 -7.70
CA LEU A 97 0.13 3.84 -8.56
C LEU A 97 -0.42 2.62 -7.81
N PHE A 98 -0.14 2.52 -6.52
CA PHE A 98 -0.63 1.44 -5.66
C PHE A 98 -2.07 1.66 -5.18
N LEU A 99 -2.51 2.92 -5.08
CA LEU A 99 -3.81 3.31 -4.53
C LEU A 99 -4.71 3.98 -5.59
N VAL A 100 -4.70 3.46 -6.82
CA VAL A 100 -5.35 4.09 -7.99
C VAL A 100 -6.87 4.13 -7.88
N ASN A 101 -7.49 3.11 -7.30
CA ASN A 101 -8.95 2.95 -7.35
C ASN A 101 -9.61 3.11 -5.98
N LYS A 102 -10.29 4.26 -5.79
CA LYS A 102 -11.06 4.53 -4.57
C LYS A 102 -12.13 3.46 -4.28
N LYS A 103 -12.74 2.88 -5.31
CA LYS A 103 -13.77 1.84 -5.13
C LYS A 103 -13.18 0.59 -4.49
N ILE A 104 -11.97 0.18 -4.90
CA ILE A 104 -11.27 -0.97 -4.30
C ILE A 104 -10.88 -0.67 -2.86
N ILE A 105 -10.36 0.55 -2.61
CA ILE A 105 -9.92 0.99 -1.28
C ILE A 105 -11.08 1.07 -0.29
N SER A 106 -12.28 1.44 -0.75
CA SER A 106 -13.48 1.56 0.09
C SER A 106 -14.31 0.28 0.22
N TYR A 107 -13.91 -0.81 -0.44
CA TYR A 107 -14.65 -2.08 -0.36
C TYR A 107 -14.50 -2.69 1.03
N LYS A 108 -15.61 -2.79 1.78
CA LYS A 108 -15.64 -3.36 3.14
C LYS A 108 -15.61 -4.88 3.19
N ASN A 109 -16.02 -5.55 2.11
CA ASN A 109 -16.02 -7.01 2.00
C ASN A 109 -15.67 -7.40 0.56
N ILE A 110 -14.45 -7.83 0.34
CA ILE A 110 -14.16 -8.67 -0.80
C ILE A 110 -14.65 -10.06 -0.37
N GLU A 111 -15.87 -10.43 -0.74
CA GLU A 111 -16.21 -11.84 -0.81
C GLU A 111 -15.19 -12.46 -1.76
N ILE A 112 -14.20 -13.13 -1.21
CA ILE A 112 -13.39 -14.05 -1.99
C ILE A 112 -14.39 -15.12 -2.43
N LYS A 113 -15.00 -14.92 -3.62
CA LYS A 113 -15.73 -16.01 -4.27
C LYS A 113 -14.72 -17.13 -4.33
N GLU A 114 -14.99 -18.20 -3.60
CA GLU A 114 -14.19 -19.42 -3.73
C GLU A 114 -14.07 -19.66 -5.23
N PHE A 115 -12.88 -19.54 -5.75
CA PHE A 115 -12.61 -19.98 -7.10
C PHE A 115 -12.84 -21.48 -7.04
N PHE A 116 -14.03 -21.91 -7.48
CA PHE A 116 -14.27 -23.30 -7.75
C PHE A 116 -13.25 -23.68 -8.83
N PHE A 117 -12.14 -24.26 -8.39
CA PHE A 117 -11.22 -24.91 -9.28
C PHE A 117 -12.00 -25.93 -10.09
N ASN A 118 -12.30 -25.62 -11.34
CA ASN A 118 -12.86 -26.59 -12.26
C ASN A 118 -11.82 -27.70 -12.36
N PRO A 119 -12.16 -28.96 -11.96
CA PRO A 119 -11.20 -30.05 -11.96
C PRO A 119 -10.73 -30.51 -13.35
N ASN A 120 -11.22 -29.89 -14.41
CA ASN A 120 -10.66 -30.05 -15.78
C ASN A 120 -9.29 -29.38 -15.88
N PHE A 121 -8.36 -29.84 -15.05
CA PHE A 121 -6.97 -29.44 -15.15
C PHE A 121 -6.35 -29.95 -16.45
N VAL A 122 -5.80 -29.02 -17.20
CA VAL A 122 -4.89 -29.36 -18.29
C VAL A 122 -3.75 -30.19 -17.69
N THR A 123 -3.58 -31.43 -18.16
CA THR A 123 -2.48 -32.28 -17.71
C THR A 123 -1.18 -31.68 -18.21
N LEU A 124 -0.33 -31.27 -17.28
CA LEU A 124 0.97 -30.72 -17.62
C LEU A 124 1.83 -31.77 -18.33
N ASN A 125 2.51 -31.38 -19.39
CA ASN A 125 3.53 -32.22 -20.02
C ASN A 125 4.75 -32.34 -19.08
N LYS A 126 5.71 -33.23 -19.45
CA LYS A 126 6.87 -33.52 -18.59
C LYS A 126 7.71 -32.28 -18.25
N ASP A 127 7.90 -31.37 -19.22
CA ASP A 127 8.74 -30.20 -19.04
C ASP A 127 8.00 -29.11 -18.24
N GLN A 128 6.70 -28.90 -18.47
CA GLN A 128 5.86 -28.03 -17.67
C GLN A 128 5.79 -28.51 -16.21
N LYS A 129 5.73 -29.83 -15.97
CA LYS A 129 5.74 -30.40 -14.63
C LYS A 129 7.07 -30.13 -13.92
N LYS A 130 8.21 -30.35 -14.59
CA LYS A 130 9.54 -30.03 -14.06
C LYS A 130 9.65 -28.55 -13.69
N ALA A 131 9.24 -27.64 -14.60
CA ALA A 131 9.25 -26.20 -14.36
C ALA A 131 8.38 -25.83 -13.14
N SER A 132 7.16 -26.39 -13.06
CA SER A 132 6.26 -26.17 -11.92
C SER A 132 6.87 -26.62 -10.60
N ASP A 133 7.54 -27.78 -10.55
CA ASP A 133 8.16 -28.30 -9.35
C ASP A 133 9.37 -27.46 -8.90
N ILE A 134 10.14 -26.93 -9.86
CA ILE A 134 11.22 -25.99 -9.58
C ILE A 134 10.66 -24.71 -8.99
N ILE A 135 9.64 -24.10 -9.63
CA ILE A 135 8.99 -22.88 -9.16
C ILE A 135 8.47 -23.05 -7.73
N LYS A 136 7.76 -24.15 -7.45
CA LYS A 136 7.23 -24.44 -6.09
C LYS A 136 8.34 -24.51 -5.04
N LYS A 137 9.49 -25.10 -5.37
CA LYS A 137 10.64 -25.15 -4.45
C LYS A 137 11.26 -23.78 -4.23
N MET A 138 11.26 -22.92 -5.25
CA MET A 138 11.84 -21.57 -5.18
C MET A 138 10.95 -20.59 -4.43
N LEU A 139 9.63 -20.73 -4.48
CA LEU A 139 8.67 -19.88 -3.75
C LEU A 139 8.88 -19.93 -2.22
N LEU A 140 9.45 -21.01 -1.70
CA LEU A 140 9.73 -21.18 -0.26
C LEU A 140 11.10 -20.65 0.18
N LYS A 141 11.92 -20.17 -0.75
CA LYS A 141 13.28 -19.67 -0.49
C LYS A 141 13.51 -18.34 -1.17
N VAL A 142 14.36 -17.51 -0.58
CA VAL A 142 14.89 -16.34 -1.28
C VAL A 142 15.76 -16.85 -2.43
N SER A 143 15.31 -16.69 -3.66
CA SER A 143 16.00 -17.15 -4.86
C SER A 143 16.17 -16.01 -5.86
N PRO A 144 17.21 -16.04 -6.71
CA PRO A 144 17.34 -15.11 -7.80
C PRO A 144 16.15 -15.24 -8.77
N PRO A 145 15.87 -14.19 -9.57
CA PRO A 145 14.85 -14.26 -10.61
C PRO A 145 15.19 -15.38 -11.61
N PHE A 146 14.17 -16.04 -12.12
CA PHE A 146 14.31 -17.08 -13.14
C PHE A 146 13.45 -16.73 -14.36
N VAL A 147 13.89 -17.18 -15.53
CA VAL A 147 13.19 -16.98 -16.80
C VAL A 147 12.71 -18.35 -17.29
N LEU A 148 11.47 -18.43 -17.73
CA LEU A 148 10.92 -19.57 -18.45
C LEU A 148 11.01 -19.26 -19.93
N GLU A 149 11.76 -20.08 -20.67
CA GLU A 149 11.80 -20.07 -22.12
C GLU A 149 10.88 -21.19 -22.65
N GLY A 150 9.97 -20.85 -23.54
CA GLY A 150 8.99 -21.75 -24.15
C GLY A 150 9.16 -21.88 -25.63
#